data_2e605a19ab0373c360f20450e5c13022
#
_entry.id   2e605a19ab0373c360f20450e5c13022
#
_cell.length_a   1.000
_cell.length_b   1.000
_cell.length_c   1.000
_cell.angle_alpha   90.00
_cell.angle_beta   90.00
_cell.angle_gamma   90.00
#
_symmetry.space_group_name_H-M   'P 1'
#
loop_
_entity.id
_entity.type
_entity.pdbx_description
1 polymer ?
#
loop_
_entity_poly.entity_id
_entity_poly.type
_entity_poly.pdbx_seq_one_letter_code
_entity_poly.pdbx_strand_id
1 'polypeptide(L)'
;MIPKFRVWLPDPDVERMLRVKALVFEDGKTRCVCGYAYDFYLEDEDSILMQSTGLLDKDSKEIFDGDILAIETKDGLVKVIVFWDNEHALFMVESKTYNEKVALAELIEDGSSITIIGNIHENSELLEK
;
A
#
# COMPACT_ATOMS: atom_id res chain seq x y z
N MET A 1 15.53 5.63 5.18
CA MET A 1 14.09 5.39 5.42
C MET A 1 13.89 4.45 6.59
N ILE A 2 12.99 4.79 7.49
CA ILE A 2 12.61 3.88 8.57
C ILE A 2 11.46 3.02 8.06
N PRO A 3 11.61 1.70 8.01
CA PRO A 3 10.54 0.84 7.52
C PRO A 3 9.29 0.93 8.39
N LYS A 4 8.14 1.07 7.74
CA LYS A 4 6.83 1.07 8.41
C LYS A 4 5.92 0.11 7.67
N PHE A 5 5.03 -0.52 8.42
CA PHE A 5 4.13 -1.54 7.87
C PHE A 5 2.72 -1.35 8.40
N ARG A 6 1.76 -1.77 7.60
CA ARG A 6 0.39 -1.96 8.03
C ARG A 6 -0.04 -3.35 7.61
N VAL A 7 -1.10 -3.85 8.19
CA VAL A 7 -1.58 -5.21 7.90
C VAL A 7 -3.07 -5.19 7.70
N TRP A 8 -3.53 -5.91 6.68
CA TRP A 8 -4.94 -6.10 6.40
C TRP A 8 -5.39 -7.46 6.91
N LEU A 9 -6.51 -7.48 7.63
CA LEU A 9 -7.14 -8.70 8.10
C LEU A 9 -8.27 -9.06 7.15
N PRO A 10 -8.10 -10.09 6.30
CA PRO A 10 -9.06 -10.39 5.25
C PRO A 10 -10.29 -11.17 5.70
N ASP A 11 -10.33 -11.63 6.95
CA ASP A 11 -11.47 -12.37 7.48
C ASP A 11 -12.75 -11.54 7.27
N PRO A 12 -13.78 -12.07 6.58
CA PRO A 12 -15.01 -11.33 6.31
C PRO A 12 -15.71 -10.78 7.56
N ASP A 13 -15.49 -11.38 8.70
CA ASP A 13 -16.08 -10.93 9.95
C ASP A 13 -15.26 -9.81 10.63
N VAL A 14 -14.08 -9.52 10.12
CA VAL A 14 -13.17 -8.53 10.70
C VAL A 14 -12.94 -7.36 9.74
N GLU A 15 -12.40 -7.64 8.57
CA GLU A 15 -12.08 -6.65 7.51
C GLU A 15 -11.51 -5.35 8.06
N ARG A 16 -10.29 -5.42 8.61
CA ARG A 16 -9.68 -4.27 9.29
C ARG A 16 -8.24 -4.06 8.86
N MET A 17 -7.87 -2.77 8.73
CA MET A 17 -6.50 -2.36 8.51
C MET A 17 -5.90 -1.92 9.84
N LEU A 18 -4.74 -2.48 10.20
CA LEU A 18 -4.08 -2.19 11.47
C LEU A 18 -2.64 -1.72 11.23
N ARG A 19 -2.15 -0.88 12.14
CA ARG A 19 -0.75 -0.49 12.15
C ARG A 19 0.06 -1.58 12.82
N VAL A 20 1.23 -1.88 12.24
CA VAL A 20 2.14 -2.88 12.79
C VAL A 20 3.13 -2.19 13.73
N LYS A 21 3.23 -2.68 14.95
CA LYS A 21 4.19 -2.20 15.95
C LYS A 21 5.55 -2.85 15.77
N ALA A 22 5.56 -4.12 15.43
CA ALA A 22 6.78 -4.90 15.28
C ALA A 22 6.54 -6.08 14.37
N LEU A 23 7.63 -6.59 13.79
CA LEU A 23 7.62 -7.82 13.03
C LEU A 23 8.51 -8.82 13.76
N VAL A 24 8.05 -10.05 13.87
CA VAL A 24 8.83 -11.13 14.49
C VAL A 24 9.10 -12.19 13.44
N PHE A 25 10.36 -12.46 13.20
CA PHE A 25 10.81 -13.46 12.23
C PHE A 25 11.32 -14.70 12.97
N GLU A 26 10.56 -15.77 12.90
CA GLU A 26 10.92 -17.03 13.56
C GLU A 26 10.57 -18.22 12.67
N ASP A 27 11.46 -19.19 12.60
CA ASP A 27 11.22 -20.47 11.91
C ASP A 27 10.66 -20.30 10.48
N GLY A 28 11.17 -19.30 9.76
CA GLY A 28 10.73 -19.02 8.40
C GLY A 28 9.37 -18.36 8.29
N LYS A 29 8.79 -17.95 9.40
CA LYS A 29 7.49 -17.27 9.44
C LYS A 29 7.64 -15.83 9.90
N THR A 30 6.70 -14.99 9.51
CA THR A 30 6.64 -13.59 9.93
C THR A 30 5.34 -13.35 10.68
N ARG A 31 5.46 -12.86 11.90
CA ARG A 31 4.30 -12.45 12.70
C ARG A 31 4.26 -10.94 12.80
N CYS A 32 3.06 -10.39 12.73
CA CYS A 32 2.84 -8.96 12.98
C CYS A 32 2.39 -8.78 14.42
N VAL A 33 2.98 -7.80 15.10
CA VAL A 33 2.55 -7.43 16.45
C VAL A 33 1.79 -6.13 16.37
N CYS A 34 0.56 -6.13 16.84
CA CYS A 34 -0.34 -4.98 16.83
C CYS A 34 -0.96 -4.77 18.20
N GLY A 35 -1.65 -3.63 18.40
CA GLY A 35 -2.40 -3.34 19.62
C GLY A 35 -2.00 -2.04 20.27
N TYR A 36 -2.86 -1.54 21.15
CA TYR A 36 -2.62 -0.29 21.91
C TYR A 36 -2.33 -0.56 23.38
N ALA A 37 -3.28 -1.17 24.06
CA ALA A 37 -3.15 -1.43 25.49
C ALA A 37 -2.30 -2.66 25.78
N TYR A 38 -2.40 -3.67 24.96
CA TYR A 38 -1.60 -4.88 25.02
C TYR A 38 -1.38 -5.43 23.63
N ASP A 39 -0.29 -6.17 23.46
CA ASP A 39 0.11 -6.69 22.16
C ASP A 39 -0.71 -7.92 21.78
N PHE A 40 -1.03 -8.05 20.51
CA PHE A 40 -1.55 -9.29 19.97
C PHE A 40 -0.79 -9.62 18.68
N TYR A 41 -0.71 -10.91 18.35
CA TYR A 41 0.09 -11.41 17.25
C TYR A 41 -0.80 -11.90 16.12
N LEU A 42 -0.41 -11.57 14.90
CA LEU A 42 -1.11 -12.01 13.69
C LEU A 42 -0.16 -12.87 12.88
N GLU A 43 -0.61 -14.06 12.51
CA GLU A 43 0.18 -14.97 11.69
C GLU A 43 0.12 -14.54 10.21
N ASP A 44 1.15 -14.87 9.45
CA ASP A 44 1.24 -14.51 8.04
C ASP A 44 0.15 -15.17 7.17
N GLU A 45 -0.40 -16.31 7.62
CA GLU A 45 -1.49 -16.98 6.89
C GLU A 45 -2.84 -16.26 7.06
N ASP A 46 -3.00 -15.48 8.11
CA ASP A 46 -4.27 -14.81 8.44
C ASP A 46 -4.26 -13.31 8.21
N SER A 47 -3.21 -12.80 7.58
CA SER A 47 -3.02 -11.38 7.42
C SER A 47 -2.25 -11.07 6.14
N ILE A 48 -2.43 -9.84 5.62
CA ILE A 48 -1.71 -9.37 4.44
C ILE A 48 -0.87 -8.17 4.85
N LEU A 49 0.44 -8.36 4.87
CA LEU A 49 1.40 -7.34 5.26
C LEU A 49 1.67 -6.39 4.09
N MET A 50 1.63 -5.09 4.36
CA MET A 50 1.91 -4.06 3.37
C MET A 50 2.97 -3.11 3.88
N GLN A 51 3.98 -2.86 3.07
CA GLN A 51 5.10 -2.00 3.42
C GLN A 51 4.85 -0.57 2.96
N SER A 52 5.29 0.40 3.78
CA SER A 52 5.33 1.80 3.38
C SER A 52 6.37 1.98 2.27
N THR A 53 6.04 2.80 1.27
CA THR A 53 6.98 3.16 0.21
C THR A 53 8.04 4.16 0.69
N GLY A 54 7.80 4.82 1.83
CA GLY A 54 8.63 5.92 2.29
C GLY A 54 8.35 7.23 1.58
N LEU A 55 7.41 7.24 0.64
CA LEU A 55 7.05 8.43 -0.14
C LEU A 55 5.68 8.95 0.31
N LEU A 56 5.45 10.24 0.10
CA LEU A 56 4.23 10.92 0.54
C LEU A 56 3.42 11.39 -0.65
N ASP A 57 2.10 11.44 -0.48
CA ASP A 57 1.22 12.04 -1.48
C ASP A 57 1.22 13.56 -1.33
N LYS A 58 0.42 14.27 -2.13
CA LYS A 58 0.38 15.74 -2.11
C LYS A 58 -0.10 16.31 -0.77
N ASP A 59 -0.82 15.52 0.01
CA ASP A 59 -1.34 15.92 1.33
C ASP A 59 -0.44 15.44 2.47
N SER A 60 0.79 15.03 2.14
CA SER A 60 1.80 14.52 3.09
C SER A 60 1.38 13.24 3.78
N LYS A 61 0.52 12.45 3.15
CA LYS A 61 0.15 11.13 3.64
C LYS A 61 1.08 10.08 3.08
N GLU A 62 1.50 9.17 3.94
CA GLU A 62 2.40 8.08 3.57
C GLU A 62 1.74 7.10 2.64
N ILE A 63 2.43 6.76 1.54
CA ILE A 63 1.94 5.83 0.53
C ILE A 63 2.42 4.43 0.84
N PHE A 64 1.48 3.47 0.87
CA PHE A 64 1.77 2.06 1.15
C PHE A 64 1.54 1.19 -0.09
N ASP A 65 2.21 0.04 -0.10
CA ASP A 65 1.90 -1.05 -1.03
C ASP A 65 0.39 -1.32 -0.99
N GLY A 66 -0.22 -1.45 -2.15
CA GLY A 66 -1.66 -1.69 -2.27
C GLY A 66 -2.53 -0.44 -2.26
N ASP A 67 -1.95 0.75 -2.10
CA ASP A 67 -2.73 1.98 -2.19
C ASP A 67 -3.21 2.24 -3.60
N ILE A 68 -4.39 2.84 -3.71
CA ILE A 68 -4.94 3.34 -4.97
C ILE A 68 -4.71 4.85 -4.99
N LEU A 69 -4.05 5.31 -6.03
CA LEU A 69 -3.72 6.72 -6.18
C LEU A 69 -4.48 7.32 -7.36
N ALA A 70 -4.87 8.59 -7.22
CA ALA A 70 -5.39 9.39 -8.32
C ALA A 70 -4.29 10.35 -8.75
N ILE A 71 -3.93 10.31 -10.04
CA ILE A 71 -2.90 11.16 -10.61
C ILE A 71 -3.59 12.15 -11.55
N GLU A 72 -3.37 13.44 -11.36
CA GLU A 72 -3.91 14.46 -12.23
C GLU A 72 -3.09 14.51 -13.54
N THR A 73 -3.78 14.43 -14.65
CA THR A 73 -3.18 14.57 -15.98
C THR A 73 -3.96 15.61 -16.76
N LYS A 74 -3.46 15.97 -17.94
CA LYS A 74 -4.15 16.90 -18.82
C LYS A 74 -5.53 16.40 -19.24
N ASP A 75 -5.68 15.10 -19.29
CA ASP A 75 -6.91 14.43 -19.73
C ASP A 75 -7.83 14.01 -18.59
N GLY A 76 -7.53 14.43 -17.34
CA GLY A 76 -8.30 14.09 -16.18
C GLY A 76 -7.52 13.27 -15.17
N LEU A 77 -8.24 12.56 -14.30
CA LEU A 77 -7.62 11.74 -13.27
C LEU A 77 -7.38 10.32 -13.77
N VAL A 78 -6.20 9.81 -13.47
CA VAL A 78 -5.85 8.41 -13.75
C VAL A 78 -5.69 7.69 -12.43
N LYS A 79 -6.34 6.54 -12.27
CA LYS A 79 -6.23 5.72 -11.07
C LYS A 79 -5.17 4.67 -11.29
N VAL A 80 -4.28 4.52 -10.31
CA VAL A 80 -3.20 3.53 -10.37
C VAL A 80 -3.10 2.80 -9.05
N ILE A 81 -2.51 1.61 -9.09
CA ILE A 81 -2.27 0.78 -7.90
C ILE A 81 -0.78 0.73 -7.63
N VAL A 82 -0.40 0.93 -6.37
CA VAL A 82 0.98 0.82 -5.91
C VAL A 82 1.31 -0.64 -5.66
N PHE A 83 2.42 -1.12 -6.18
CA PHE A 83 2.88 -2.49 -5.94
C PHE A 83 4.41 -2.56 -5.88
N TRP A 84 4.91 -3.62 -5.22
CA TRP A 84 6.33 -3.89 -5.16
C TRP A 84 6.74 -4.72 -6.37
N ASP A 85 7.75 -4.24 -7.11
CA ASP A 85 8.28 -4.94 -8.27
C ASP A 85 9.56 -5.69 -7.87
N ASN A 86 9.47 -7.02 -7.79
CA ASN A 86 10.61 -7.85 -7.40
C ASN A 86 11.75 -7.84 -8.41
N GLU A 87 11.44 -7.64 -9.69
CA GLU A 87 12.47 -7.63 -10.73
C GLU A 87 13.38 -6.42 -10.64
N HIS A 88 12.79 -5.27 -10.32
CA HIS A 88 13.52 -4.00 -10.27
C HIS A 88 13.77 -3.48 -8.86
N ALA A 89 13.28 -4.20 -7.86
CA ALA A 89 13.44 -3.86 -6.44
C ALA A 89 13.00 -2.42 -6.12
N LEU A 90 11.81 -2.05 -6.60
CA LEU A 90 11.28 -0.72 -6.32
C LEU A 90 9.74 -0.75 -6.35
N PHE A 91 9.14 0.32 -5.81
CA PHE A 91 7.69 0.47 -5.87
C PHE A 91 7.28 1.07 -7.21
N MET A 92 6.33 0.43 -7.84
CA MET A 92 5.78 0.83 -9.12
C MET A 92 4.31 1.18 -8.96
N VAL A 93 3.77 1.89 -9.94
CA VAL A 93 2.33 2.08 -10.07
C VAL A 93 1.88 1.51 -11.40
N GLU A 94 0.68 0.96 -11.42
CA GLU A 94 0.11 0.35 -12.62
C GLU A 94 -1.29 0.89 -12.86
N SER A 95 -1.54 1.33 -14.09
CA SER A 95 -2.87 1.72 -14.52
C SER A 95 -3.49 0.56 -15.29
N LYS A 96 -4.64 0.08 -14.84
CA LYS A 96 -5.37 -0.98 -15.55
C LYS A 96 -5.96 -0.47 -16.86
N THR A 97 -6.32 0.82 -16.89
CA THR A 97 -6.93 1.43 -18.08
C THR A 97 -5.93 1.56 -19.22
N TYR A 98 -4.71 2.01 -18.91
CA TYR A 98 -3.68 2.28 -19.91
C TYR A 98 -2.64 1.17 -20.00
N ASN A 99 -2.71 0.17 -19.15
CA ASN A 99 -1.77 -0.95 -19.13
C ASN A 99 -0.31 -0.51 -19.07
N GLU A 100 -0.05 0.56 -18.31
CA GLU A 100 1.29 1.13 -18.14
C GLU A 100 1.79 0.93 -16.72
N LYS A 101 3.09 0.75 -16.58
CA LYS A 101 3.77 0.65 -15.29
C LYS A 101 4.88 1.69 -15.23
N VAL A 102 4.92 2.46 -14.16
CA VAL A 102 5.89 3.53 -13.96
C VAL A 102 6.39 3.47 -12.52
N ALA A 103 7.66 3.85 -12.30
CA ALA A 103 8.19 3.94 -10.95
C ALA A 103 7.50 5.08 -10.19
N LEU A 104 7.03 4.78 -8.98
CA LEU A 104 6.37 5.79 -8.14
C LEU A 104 7.28 6.99 -7.88
N ALA A 105 8.57 6.75 -7.62
CA ALA A 105 9.53 7.81 -7.36
C ALA A 105 9.67 8.78 -8.55
N GLU A 106 9.57 8.27 -9.77
CA GLU A 106 9.61 9.11 -10.98
C GLU A 106 8.45 10.08 -11.02
N LEU A 107 7.26 9.62 -10.72
CA LEU A 107 6.07 10.48 -10.71
C LEU A 107 6.20 11.59 -9.68
N ILE A 108 6.77 11.29 -8.53
CA ILE A 108 6.96 12.29 -7.48
C ILE A 108 8.04 13.30 -7.90
N GLU A 109 9.12 12.84 -8.49
CA GLU A 109 10.18 13.73 -8.99
C GLU A 109 9.69 14.67 -10.08
N ASP A 110 8.79 14.17 -10.93
CA ASP A 110 8.22 14.97 -12.01
C ASP A 110 7.22 16.02 -11.52
N GLY A 111 6.92 16.02 -10.22
CA GLY A 111 5.99 16.98 -9.64
C GLY A 111 4.54 16.65 -9.92
N SER A 112 4.22 15.41 -10.27
CA SER A 112 2.84 14.99 -10.51
C SER A 112 1.98 15.16 -9.25
N SER A 113 0.72 15.57 -9.43
CA SER A 113 -0.21 15.71 -8.32
C SER A 113 -0.83 14.34 -8.04
N ILE A 114 -0.46 13.76 -6.92
CA ILE A 114 -0.82 12.39 -6.52
C ILE A 114 -1.60 12.43 -5.22
N THR A 115 -2.76 11.79 -5.18
CA THR A 115 -3.59 11.70 -3.98
C THR A 115 -3.96 10.25 -3.70
N ILE A 116 -3.81 9.81 -2.44
CA ILE A 116 -4.30 8.51 -2.01
C ILE A 116 -5.81 8.58 -1.93
N ILE A 117 -6.52 7.71 -2.66
CA ILE A 117 -7.99 7.69 -2.65
C ILE A 117 -8.56 6.42 -2.01
N GLY A 118 -7.70 5.47 -1.66
CA GLY A 118 -8.11 4.23 -1.02
C GLY A 118 -7.04 3.17 -1.16
N ASN A 119 -7.42 1.92 -1.00
CA ASN A 119 -6.52 0.78 -1.20
C ASN A 119 -7.29 -0.40 -1.78
N ILE A 120 -6.55 -1.39 -2.26
CA ILE A 120 -7.15 -2.53 -2.99
C ILE A 120 -8.03 -3.42 -2.11
N HIS A 121 -7.89 -3.36 -0.79
CA HIS A 121 -8.64 -4.21 0.13
C HIS A 121 -9.95 -3.56 0.60
N GLU A 122 -9.91 -2.28 0.91
CA GLU A 122 -11.08 -1.56 1.41
C GLU A 122 -11.90 -0.89 0.31
N ASN A 123 -11.28 -0.59 -0.81
CA ASN A 123 -11.88 0.25 -1.86
C ASN A 123 -11.75 -0.35 -3.25
N SER A 124 -11.87 -1.66 -3.38
CA SER A 124 -11.71 -2.34 -4.67
C SER A 124 -12.69 -1.82 -5.73
N GLU A 125 -13.82 -1.27 -5.33
CA GLU A 125 -14.81 -0.68 -6.23
C GLU A 125 -14.26 0.50 -7.02
N LEU A 126 -13.23 1.16 -6.53
CA LEU A 126 -12.61 2.28 -7.25
C LEU A 126 -11.90 1.82 -8.52
N LEU A 127 -11.59 0.53 -8.64
CA LEU A 127 -10.92 -0.04 -9.79
C LEU A 127 -11.90 -0.58 -10.84
N GLU A 128 -13.17 -0.62 -10.50
CA GLU A 128 -14.23 -1.06 -11.40
C GLU A 128 -14.73 0.14 -12.19
N LYS A 129 -15.19 -0.11 -13.38
CA LYS A 129 -15.75 0.95 -14.23
C LYS A 129 -17.24 1.05 -14.05
#